data_47254decb75394780b1c48fb12d3afdd
#
_entry.id   47254decb75394780b1c48fb12d3afdd
#
_cell.length_a   1.000
_cell.length_b   1.000
_cell.length_c   1.000
_cell.angle_alpha   90.00
_cell.angle_beta   90.00
_cell.angle_gamma   90.00
#
_symmetry.space_group_name_H-M   'P 1'
#
loop_
_entity.id
_entity.type
_entity.pdbx_description
1 polymer ?
#
loop_
_entity_poly.entity_id
_entity_poly.type
_entity_poly.pdbx_seq_one_letter_code
_entity_poly.pdbx_strand_id
1 'polypeptide(L)'
;MNTIVLTEEHFDENGYFKDESFYNEITGRYEFNGNVEVKVNRFICFNKYIYSEGNISSEGNISSEGNISSKGNIFSEGNISSKGNISSKGNIFSKGNIFSKGNISSEWNIYSEGNIYSKGNIYSKGNISSEGNIYSKGNISIEGNISSEGNIYSEGNISSKGNIFSKGNISSEGNIYSKGNIFSEGNISIEGNILLNKKPLIMISNIGSRNESSFFYLTEENGIMVRCGCYFDSIDNFEIKVKEVHEDNQFANEYLNTIEYIKKMYEYYKSIEVQK
;
A
#
# COMPACT_ATOMS: atom_id res chain seq x y z
N MET A 1 11.50 17.37 24.69
CA MET A 1 11.59 18.25 23.52
C MET A 1 10.56 19.36 23.69
N ASN A 2 10.92 20.58 23.37
CA ASN A 2 9.97 21.70 23.44
C ASN A 2 8.90 21.53 22.34
N THR A 3 7.70 22.05 22.60
CA THR A 3 6.62 22.10 21.58
C THR A 3 6.45 23.53 21.10
N ILE A 4 6.50 23.71 19.79
CA ILE A 4 6.25 24.98 19.11
C ILE A 4 4.80 24.92 18.65
N VAL A 5 3.97 25.83 19.17
CA VAL A 5 2.55 25.91 18.84
C VAL A 5 2.37 26.97 17.76
N LEU A 6 1.86 26.57 16.60
CA LEU A 6 1.52 27.45 15.49
C LEU A 6 0.01 27.74 15.53
N THR A 7 -0.32 29.02 15.60
CA THR A 7 -1.69 29.54 15.66
C THR A 7 -1.98 30.38 14.42
N GLU A 8 -3.19 30.98 14.31
CA GLU A 8 -3.62 31.80 13.19
C GLU A 8 -2.63 32.96 12.86
N GLU A 9 -1.96 33.51 13.86
CA GLU A 9 -1.00 34.60 13.69
C GLU A 9 0.24 34.25 12.85
N HIS A 10 0.60 32.95 12.79
CA HIS A 10 1.73 32.47 12.00
C HIS A 10 1.38 32.28 10.51
N PHE A 11 0.12 32.44 10.14
CA PHE A 11 -0.38 32.29 8.78
C PHE A 11 -0.99 33.59 8.26
N ASP A 12 -0.91 33.83 6.96
CA ASP A 12 -1.58 34.96 6.32
C ASP A 12 -3.08 34.68 6.09
N GLU A 13 -3.80 35.64 5.51
CA GLU A 13 -5.23 35.56 5.21
C GLU A 13 -5.59 34.40 4.25
N ASN A 14 -4.64 33.99 3.39
CA ASN A 14 -4.79 32.90 2.46
C ASN A 14 -4.36 31.53 3.06
N GLY A 15 -3.88 31.53 4.31
CA GLY A 15 -3.43 30.33 5.01
C GLY A 15 -1.98 29.93 4.76
N TYR A 16 -1.17 30.78 4.13
CA TYR A 16 0.25 30.49 3.94
C TYR A 16 1.06 30.87 5.18
N PHE A 17 2.01 29.99 5.54
CA PHE A 17 2.93 30.23 6.64
C PHE A 17 3.84 31.45 6.33
N LYS A 18 3.89 32.41 7.26
CA LYS A 18 4.57 33.69 7.07
C LYS A 18 5.68 34.00 8.08
N ASP A 19 5.86 33.17 9.10
CA ASP A 19 6.86 33.42 10.14
C ASP A 19 8.24 32.95 9.67
N GLU A 20 9.00 33.89 9.09
CA GLU A 20 10.35 33.68 8.58
C GLU A 20 11.40 33.43 9.69
N SER A 21 11.05 33.60 11.00
CA SER A 21 11.97 33.29 12.09
C SER A 21 12.36 31.80 12.14
N PHE A 22 11.53 30.92 11.57
CA PHE A 22 11.80 29.50 11.43
C PHE A 22 12.51 29.14 10.12
N TYR A 23 12.74 30.11 9.22
CA TYR A 23 13.37 29.84 7.93
C TYR A 23 14.90 29.78 8.05
N ASN A 24 15.48 28.70 7.59
CA ASN A 24 16.93 28.53 7.49
C ASN A 24 17.36 28.75 6.03
N GLU A 25 18.06 29.85 5.76
CA GLU A 25 18.51 30.24 4.42
C GLU A 25 19.51 29.23 3.81
N ILE A 26 20.32 28.56 4.66
CA ILE A 26 21.34 27.61 4.20
C ILE A 26 20.67 26.35 3.67
N THR A 27 19.63 25.85 4.35
CA THR A 27 18.93 24.63 3.98
C THR A 27 17.71 24.85 3.10
N GLY A 28 17.27 26.10 2.97
CA GLY A 28 16.11 26.49 2.15
C GLY A 28 14.77 25.98 2.67
N ARG A 29 14.65 25.80 4.00
CA ARG A 29 13.45 25.22 4.62
C ARG A 29 13.09 25.87 5.94
N TYR A 30 11.84 25.66 6.39
CA TYR A 30 11.45 25.94 7.77
C TYR A 30 11.95 24.81 8.68
N GLU A 31 12.67 25.16 9.73
CA GLU A 31 13.27 24.24 10.69
C GLU A 31 12.71 24.47 12.09
N PHE A 32 12.18 23.41 12.68
CA PHE A 32 11.62 23.41 14.02
C PHE A 32 12.43 22.48 14.92
N ASN A 33 13.13 23.04 15.92
CA ASN A 33 13.97 22.32 16.86
C ASN A 33 13.14 21.70 18.00
N GLY A 34 12.05 21.00 17.67
CA GLY A 34 11.13 20.40 18.63
C GLY A 34 9.91 19.82 17.95
N ASN A 35 8.88 19.53 18.75
CA ASN A 35 7.58 19.19 18.21
C ASN A 35 6.91 20.43 17.61
N VAL A 36 6.14 20.24 16.55
CA VAL A 36 5.28 21.27 15.97
C VAL A 36 3.83 20.86 16.17
N GLU A 37 3.04 21.73 16.78
CA GLU A 37 1.61 21.56 16.95
C GLU A 37 0.89 22.71 16.25
N VAL A 38 0.12 22.40 15.21
CA VAL A 38 -0.65 23.38 14.44
C VAL A 38 -2.08 23.40 14.96
N LYS A 39 -2.48 24.49 15.62
CA LYS A 39 -3.83 24.72 16.17
C LYS A 39 -4.63 25.65 15.27
N VAL A 40 -4.80 25.23 14.01
CA VAL A 40 -5.53 26.00 13.00
C VAL A 40 -6.47 25.04 12.26
N ASN A 41 -7.79 25.29 12.34
CA ASN A 41 -8.81 24.45 11.73
C ASN A 41 -9.31 25.01 10.38
N ARG A 42 -8.41 25.51 9.56
CA ARG A 42 -8.68 25.92 8.18
C ARG A 42 -7.58 25.44 7.26
N PHE A 43 -7.68 25.75 5.97
CA PHE A 43 -6.58 25.49 5.05
C PHE A 43 -5.32 26.20 5.51
N ILE A 44 -4.22 25.46 5.63
CA ILE A 44 -2.87 25.99 5.86
C ILE A 44 -1.90 25.37 4.85
N CYS A 45 -0.90 26.14 4.47
CA CYS A 45 0.14 25.70 3.55
C CYS A 45 1.48 26.33 3.92
N PHE A 46 2.50 25.50 4.04
CA PHE A 46 3.88 25.95 4.09
C PHE A 46 4.38 26.11 2.65
N ASN A 47 4.72 27.33 2.25
CA ASN A 47 5.20 27.64 0.89
C ASN A 47 6.61 27.11 0.58
N LYS A 48 7.27 26.49 1.56
CA LYS A 48 8.59 25.87 1.46
C LYS A 48 8.59 24.50 2.13
N TYR A 49 9.72 23.78 2.05
CA TYR A 49 9.97 22.56 2.78
C TYR A 49 9.88 22.80 4.30
N ILE A 50 9.24 21.89 5.03
CA ILE A 50 9.17 21.90 6.49
C ILE A 50 9.94 20.71 7.07
N TYR A 51 10.69 20.97 8.14
CA TYR A 51 11.46 19.98 8.87
C TYR A 51 11.30 20.18 10.37
N SER A 52 11.05 19.09 11.10
CA SER A 52 10.94 19.08 12.55
C SER A 52 11.87 18.02 13.16
N GLU A 53 12.58 18.40 14.22
CA GLU A 53 13.36 17.47 15.05
C GLU A 53 12.45 16.56 15.91
N GLY A 54 11.20 16.96 16.14
CA GLY A 54 10.19 16.20 16.87
C GLY A 54 9.02 15.77 15.97
N ASN A 55 7.84 15.67 16.56
CA ASN A 55 6.61 15.38 15.84
C ASN A 55 6.09 16.62 15.10
N ILE A 56 5.32 16.40 14.04
CA ILE A 56 4.46 17.40 13.42
C ILE A 56 3.02 16.95 13.64
N SER A 57 2.20 17.78 14.27
CA SER A 57 0.79 17.49 14.52
C SER A 57 -0.11 18.67 14.13
N SER A 58 -1.32 18.39 13.67
CA SER A 58 -2.32 19.41 13.30
C SER A 58 -3.73 18.94 13.60
N GLU A 59 -4.56 19.83 14.14
CA GLU A 59 -6.01 19.65 14.25
C GLU A 59 -6.72 19.79 12.88
N GLY A 60 -6.08 20.38 11.88
CA GLY A 60 -6.55 20.50 10.51
C GLY A 60 -5.59 19.81 9.53
N ASN A 61 -5.51 20.35 8.31
CA ASN A 61 -4.62 19.83 7.28
C ASN A 61 -3.15 20.21 7.55
N ILE A 62 -2.24 19.39 7.04
CA ILE A 62 -0.83 19.75 6.88
C ILE A 62 -0.53 19.80 5.39
N SER A 63 -0.19 20.98 4.86
CA SER A 63 0.10 21.17 3.44
C SER A 63 1.43 21.88 3.23
N SER A 64 2.19 21.49 2.20
CA SER A 64 3.46 22.13 1.85
C SER A 64 3.70 22.13 0.33
N GLU A 65 4.23 23.27 -0.17
CA GLU A 65 4.75 23.39 -1.54
C GLU A 65 6.08 22.62 -1.73
N GLY A 66 6.80 22.35 -0.64
CA GLY A 66 8.01 21.55 -0.60
C GLY A 66 7.79 20.18 0.06
N ASN A 67 8.84 19.61 0.65
CA ASN A 67 8.75 18.38 1.41
C ASN A 67 8.15 18.61 2.81
N ILE A 68 7.58 17.55 3.38
CA ILE A 68 7.22 17.46 4.79
C ILE A 68 8.11 16.40 5.42
N SER A 69 8.92 16.77 6.42
CA SER A 69 9.85 15.86 7.06
C SER A 69 9.88 15.99 8.57
N SER A 70 9.93 14.86 9.30
CA SER A 70 9.96 14.81 10.75
C SER A 70 10.90 13.69 11.23
N LYS A 71 11.65 13.94 12.32
CA LYS A 71 12.33 12.86 13.07
C LYS A 71 11.37 12.10 13.99
N GLY A 72 10.22 12.66 14.33
CA GLY A 72 9.13 12.00 15.05
C GLY A 72 8.01 11.56 14.11
N ASN A 73 6.79 11.58 14.62
CA ASN A 73 5.59 11.26 13.86
C ASN A 73 5.08 12.49 13.08
N ILE A 74 4.32 12.22 12.02
CA ILE A 74 3.48 13.22 11.35
C ILE A 74 2.03 12.80 11.57
N PHE A 75 1.24 13.66 12.20
CA PHE A 75 -0.15 13.42 12.55
C PHE A 75 -1.05 14.56 12.07
N SER A 76 -2.21 14.25 11.49
CA SER A 76 -3.20 15.23 11.08
C SER A 76 -4.62 14.72 11.28
N GLU A 77 -5.49 15.54 11.87
CA GLU A 77 -6.94 15.33 11.89
C GLU A 77 -7.59 15.56 10.50
N GLY A 78 -6.92 16.26 9.60
CA GLY A 78 -7.28 16.44 8.20
C GLY A 78 -6.36 15.70 7.26
N ASN A 79 -6.11 16.29 6.09
CA ASN A 79 -5.22 15.71 5.07
C ASN A 79 -3.75 16.07 5.33
N ILE A 80 -2.85 15.21 4.87
CA ILE A 80 -1.43 15.51 4.73
C ILE A 80 -1.11 15.60 3.23
N SER A 81 -0.66 16.78 2.77
CA SER A 81 -0.42 17.04 1.34
C SER A 81 0.93 17.70 1.09
N SER A 82 1.67 17.24 0.10
CA SER A 82 2.97 17.79 -0.29
C SER A 82 3.16 17.79 -1.81
N LYS A 83 3.73 18.89 -2.36
CA LYS A 83 4.27 18.88 -3.74
C LYS A 83 5.64 18.21 -3.82
N GLY A 84 6.33 18.00 -2.72
CA GLY A 84 7.54 17.17 -2.61
C GLY A 84 7.27 15.82 -1.97
N ASN A 85 8.23 15.34 -1.17
CA ASN A 85 8.13 14.09 -0.41
C ASN A 85 7.46 14.31 0.95
N ILE A 86 6.86 13.24 1.48
CA ILE A 86 6.45 13.14 2.88
C ILE A 86 7.33 12.08 3.54
N SER A 87 8.08 12.44 4.59
CA SER A 87 9.03 11.55 5.24
C SER A 87 8.99 11.65 6.75
N SER A 88 8.99 10.51 7.45
CA SER A 88 8.99 10.44 8.91
C SER A 88 9.89 9.30 9.40
N LYS A 89 10.62 9.52 10.51
CA LYS A 89 11.24 8.42 11.26
C LYS A 89 10.26 7.74 12.22
N GLY A 90 9.11 8.37 12.52
CA GLY A 90 7.99 7.78 13.24
C GLY A 90 6.88 7.35 12.28
N ASN A 91 5.65 7.33 12.77
CA ASN A 91 4.46 7.04 11.98
C ASN A 91 4.02 8.25 11.16
N ILE A 92 3.33 7.98 10.06
CA ILE A 92 2.54 8.98 9.33
C ILE A 92 1.07 8.59 9.50
N PHE A 93 0.27 9.46 10.10
CA PHE A 93 -1.14 9.24 10.38
C PHE A 93 -1.99 10.41 9.89
N SER A 94 -3.11 10.11 9.21
CA SER A 94 -4.09 11.11 8.78
C SER A 94 -5.51 10.56 8.91
N LYS A 95 -6.45 11.37 9.45
CA LYS A 95 -7.89 11.08 9.35
C LYS A 95 -8.45 11.41 7.95
N GLY A 96 -7.77 12.23 7.18
CA GLY A 96 -8.07 12.46 5.76
C GLY A 96 -7.14 11.67 4.85
N ASN A 97 -6.86 12.23 3.68
CA ASN A 97 -5.97 11.62 2.71
C ASN A 97 -4.49 11.97 2.98
N ILE A 98 -3.60 11.08 2.55
CA ILE A 98 -2.17 11.36 2.45
C ILE A 98 -1.82 11.46 0.97
N PHE A 99 -1.39 12.65 0.52
CA PHE A 99 -1.07 12.95 -0.88
C PHE A 99 0.35 13.49 -1.03
N SER A 100 1.13 12.93 -1.96
CA SER A 100 2.47 13.42 -2.31
C SER A 100 2.69 13.41 -3.82
N LYS A 101 3.31 14.48 -4.37
CA LYS A 101 3.86 14.45 -5.73
C LYS A 101 5.24 13.77 -5.80
N GLY A 102 5.91 13.60 -4.68
CA GLY A 102 7.12 12.78 -4.53
C GLY A 102 6.82 11.45 -3.86
N ASN A 103 7.76 10.96 -3.06
CA ASN A 103 7.63 9.73 -2.30
C ASN A 103 6.90 9.94 -0.97
N ILE A 104 6.30 8.87 -0.44
CA ILE A 104 5.84 8.78 0.94
C ILE A 104 6.70 7.73 1.63
N SER A 105 7.37 8.10 2.75
CA SER A 105 8.30 7.23 3.45
C SER A 105 8.15 7.32 4.96
N SER A 106 8.12 6.17 5.64
CA SER A 106 8.11 6.06 7.10
C SER A 106 9.03 4.93 7.58
N GLU A 107 9.71 5.12 8.71
CA GLU A 107 10.41 4.02 9.40
C GLU A 107 9.45 3.16 10.24
N TRP A 108 8.20 3.60 10.44
CA TRP A 108 7.14 2.84 11.12
C TRP A 108 5.92 2.73 10.20
N ASN A 109 4.72 2.91 10.73
CA ASN A 109 3.49 2.68 9.97
C ASN A 109 3.05 3.94 9.18
N ILE A 110 2.32 3.71 8.11
CA ILE A 110 1.56 4.73 7.39
C ILE A 110 0.09 4.34 7.47
N TYR A 111 -0.73 5.23 8.04
CA TYR A 111 -2.17 5.02 8.19
C TYR A 111 -2.97 6.22 7.67
N SER A 112 -4.10 5.94 7.02
CA SER A 112 -5.05 6.96 6.55
C SER A 112 -6.49 6.42 6.63
N GLU A 113 -7.42 7.23 7.17
CA GLU A 113 -8.86 6.96 7.04
C GLU A 113 -9.36 7.29 5.61
N GLY A 114 -8.64 8.11 4.84
CA GLY A 114 -8.87 8.34 3.42
C GLY A 114 -7.92 7.54 2.54
N ASN A 115 -7.57 8.11 1.39
CA ASN A 115 -6.65 7.49 0.44
C ASN A 115 -5.19 7.80 0.76
N ILE A 116 -4.30 6.89 0.37
CA ILE A 116 -2.86 7.13 0.31
C ILE A 116 -2.46 7.20 -1.16
N TYR A 117 -1.98 8.36 -1.62
CA TYR A 117 -1.60 8.60 -3.01
C TYR A 117 -0.19 9.17 -3.12
N SER A 118 0.64 8.57 -3.98
CA SER A 118 1.99 9.04 -4.31
C SER A 118 2.24 9.04 -5.81
N LYS A 119 2.88 10.12 -6.34
CA LYS A 119 3.46 10.07 -7.71
C LYS A 119 4.84 9.42 -7.74
N GLY A 120 5.49 9.24 -6.62
CA GLY A 120 6.71 8.45 -6.46
C GLY A 120 6.42 7.11 -5.80
N ASN A 121 7.39 6.61 -5.04
CA ASN A 121 7.26 5.37 -4.30
C ASN A 121 6.55 5.55 -2.96
N ILE A 122 5.95 4.48 -2.44
CA ILE A 122 5.51 4.37 -1.06
C ILE A 122 6.40 3.34 -0.37
N TYR A 123 7.04 3.75 0.73
CA TYR A 123 7.95 2.91 1.51
C TYR A 123 7.61 2.95 3.00
N SER A 124 7.59 1.79 3.67
CA SER A 124 7.46 1.70 5.12
C SER A 124 8.21 0.47 5.67
N LYS A 125 8.87 0.62 6.84
CA LYS A 125 9.36 -0.54 7.61
C LYS A 125 8.25 -1.18 8.46
N GLY A 126 7.19 -0.44 8.81
CA GLY A 126 5.99 -0.97 9.46
C GLY A 126 4.92 -1.38 8.45
N ASN A 127 3.67 -1.26 8.85
CA ASN A 127 2.51 -1.54 8.00
C ASN A 127 2.05 -0.31 7.23
N ILE A 128 1.35 -0.56 6.13
CA ILE A 128 0.51 0.45 5.48
C ILE A 128 -0.94 0.03 5.63
N SER A 129 -1.80 0.96 6.06
CA SER A 129 -3.23 0.74 6.15
C SER A 129 -4.02 1.96 5.69
N SER A 130 -5.08 1.74 4.91
CA SER A 130 -5.99 2.76 4.40
C SER A 130 -7.43 2.26 4.40
N GLU A 131 -8.38 3.10 4.83
CA GLU A 131 -9.81 2.82 4.62
C GLU A 131 -10.24 3.16 3.17
N GLY A 132 -9.51 4.03 2.47
CA GLY A 132 -9.64 4.27 1.04
C GLY A 132 -8.67 3.45 0.21
N ASN A 133 -8.27 3.98 -0.93
CA ASN A 133 -7.34 3.34 -1.85
C ASN A 133 -5.88 3.63 -1.49
N ILE A 134 -5.01 2.70 -1.85
CA ILE A 134 -3.55 2.91 -1.86
C ILE A 134 -3.11 2.95 -3.32
N TYR A 135 -2.57 4.08 -3.76
CA TYR A 135 -2.13 4.31 -5.13
C TYR A 135 -0.70 4.83 -5.19
N SER A 136 0.13 4.26 -6.07
CA SER A 136 1.49 4.71 -6.34
C SER A 136 1.80 4.67 -7.84
N LYS A 137 2.44 5.73 -8.38
CA LYS A 137 3.06 5.66 -9.72
C LYS A 137 4.42 4.95 -9.72
N GLY A 138 5.08 4.88 -8.58
CA GLY A 138 6.28 4.07 -8.38
C GLY A 138 5.96 2.76 -7.69
N ASN A 139 6.94 2.22 -6.98
CA ASN A 139 6.78 0.98 -6.23
C ASN A 139 6.08 1.22 -4.87
N ILE A 140 5.39 0.18 -4.39
CA ILE A 140 4.96 0.05 -3.00
C ILE A 140 5.86 -1.01 -2.37
N SER A 141 6.68 -0.64 -1.38
CA SER A 141 7.66 -1.53 -0.75
C SER A 141 7.59 -1.46 0.78
N ILE A 142 7.18 -2.56 1.41
CA ILE A 142 6.79 -2.59 2.82
C ILE A 142 7.43 -3.79 3.52
N GLU A 143 7.96 -3.59 4.74
CA GLU A 143 8.42 -4.71 5.56
C GLU A 143 7.29 -5.38 6.35
N GLY A 144 6.23 -4.64 6.70
CA GLY A 144 5.01 -5.15 7.33
C GLY A 144 3.95 -5.58 6.32
N ASN A 145 2.69 -5.44 6.73
CA ASN A 145 1.53 -5.75 5.90
C ASN A 145 1.07 -4.53 5.11
N ILE A 146 0.43 -4.79 3.98
CA ILE A 146 -0.34 -3.79 3.22
C ILE A 146 -1.82 -4.14 3.40
N SER A 147 -2.65 -3.17 3.83
CA SER A 147 -4.09 -3.35 3.99
C SER A 147 -4.86 -2.16 3.44
N SER A 148 -5.93 -2.42 2.68
CA SER A 148 -6.83 -1.39 2.14
C SER A 148 -8.27 -1.88 2.15
N GLU A 149 -9.21 -1.01 2.53
CA GLU A 149 -10.64 -1.27 2.30
C GLU A 149 -11.06 -0.94 0.87
N GLY A 150 -10.32 -0.07 0.18
CA GLY A 150 -10.44 0.16 -1.26
C GLY A 150 -9.46 -0.68 -2.07
N ASN A 151 -9.01 -0.15 -3.20
CA ASN A 151 -8.08 -0.80 -4.11
C ASN A 151 -6.62 -0.54 -3.70
N ILE A 152 -5.74 -1.46 -4.08
CA ILE A 152 -4.29 -1.27 -4.06
C ILE A 152 -3.81 -1.25 -5.50
N TYR A 153 -3.21 -0.15 -5.93
CA TYR A 153 -2.70 0.02 -7.30
C TYR A 153 -1.27 0.56 -7.31
N SER A 154 -0.44 0.02 -8.21
CA SER A 154 0.92 0.51 -8.47
C SER A 154 1.26 0.42 -9.96
N GLU A 155 1.82 1.50 -10.55
CA GLU A 155 2.46 1.44 -11.87
C GLU A 155 3.82 0.70 -11.81
N GLY A 156 4.43 0.56 -10.63
CA GLY A 156 5.60 -0.27 -10.37
C GLY A 156 5.27 -1.58 -9.67
N ASN A 157 6.22 -2.09 -8.89
CA ASN A 157 6.04 -3.32 -8.13
C ASN A 157 5.30 -3.07 -6.80
N ILE A 158 4.59 -4.08 -6.33
CA ILE A 158 4.06 -4.15 -4.97
C ILE A 158 4.86 -5.21 -4.22
N SER A 159 5.54 -4.84 -3.13
CA SER A 159 6.37 -5.74 -2.34
C SER A 159 6.05 -5.63 -0.85
N SER A 160 5.82 -6.77 -0.17
CA SER A 160 5.59 -6.87 1.26
C SER A 160 6.33 -8.06 1.85
N LYS A 161 6.94 -7.89 3.05
CA LYS A 161 7.40 -9.04 3.86
C LYS A 161 6.26 -9.67 4.67
N GLY A 162 5.14 -8.98 4.84
CA GLY A 162 3.91 -9.49 5.44
C GLY A 162 2.86 -9.85 4.40
N ASN A 163 1.58 -9.73 4.78
CA ASN A 163 0.44 -9.98 3.90
C ASN A 163 0.08 -8.74 3.07
N ILE A 164 -0.57 -8.96 1.95
CA ILE A 164 -1.23 -7.93 1.14
C ILE A 164 -2.72 -8.23 1.15
N PHE A 165 -3.53 -7.31 1.68
CA PHE A 165 -4.98 -7.45 1.82
C PHE A 165 -5.69 -6.25 1.19
N SER A 166 -6.77 -6.50 0.42
CA SER A 166 -7.66 -5.49 -0.15
C SER A 166 -9.10 -5.98 -0.15
N LYS A 167 -10.06 -5.13 0.25
CA LYS A 167 -11.48 -5.38 -0.02
C LYS A 167 -11.85 -5.03 -1.46
N GLY A 168 -11.11 -4.16 -2.13
CA GLY A 168 -11.24 -3.90 -3.57
C GLY A 168 -10.26 -4.74 -4.39
N ASN A 169 -9.82 -4.19 -5.52
CA ASN A 169 -8.89 -4.85 -6.43
C ASN A 169 -7.44 -4.64 -5.98
N ILE A 170 -6.57 -5.58 -6.35
CA ILE A 170 -5.12 -5.41 -6.31
C ILE A 170 -4.62 -5.38 -7.75
N SER A 171 -3.96 -4.30 -8.16
CA SER A 171 -3.44 -4.15 -9.51
C SER A 171 -2.01 -3.62 -9.52
N SER A 172 -1.15 -4.20 -10.36
CA SER A 172 0.24 -3.80 -10.55
C SER A 172 0.66 -3.95 -12.01
N GLU A 173 1.30 -2.92 -12.58
CA GLU A 173 1.95 -3.03 -13.90
C GLU A 173 3.30 -3.78 -13.76
N GLY A 174 3.94 -3.76 -12.60
CA GLY A 174 5.11 -4.58 -12.29
C GLY A 174 4.75 -5.89 -11.60
N ASN A 175 5.70 -6.41 -10.81
CA ASN A 175 5.54 -7.65 -10.06
C ASN A 175 4.84 -7.41 -8.73
N ILE A 176 4.13 -8.43 -8.24
CA ILE A 176 3.69 -8.49 -6.84
C ILE A 176 4.54 -9.53 -6.11
N TYR A 177 5.20 -9.10 -5.03
CA TYR A 177 5.97 -9.95 -4.13
C TYR A 177 5.39 -9.89 -2.71
N SER A 178 5.12 -11.06 -2.12
CA SER A 178 4.69 -11.16 -0.72
C SER A 178 5.37 -12.36 -0.04
N LYS A 179 5.83 -12.17 1.22
CA LYS A 179 6.24 -13.31 2.05
C LYS A 179 5.06 -13.94 2.78
N GLY A 180 3.96 -13.21 2.94
CA GLY A 180 2.70 -13.69 3.47
C GLY A 180 1.68 -13.97 2.37
N ASN A 181 0.42 -13.94 2.74
CA ASN A 181 -0.69 -14.16 1.83
C ASN A 181 -1.04 -12.90 1.04
N ILE A 182 -1.56 -13.10 -0.17
CA ILE A 182 -2.21 -12.05 -0.96
C ILE A 182 -3.70 -12.37 -0.99
N PHE A 183 -4.51 -11.44 -0.52
CA PHE A 183 -5.96 -11.57 -0.45
C PHE A 183 -6.64 -10.34 -1.06
N SER A 184 -7.63 -10.57 -1.93
CA SER A 184 -8.48 -9.54 -2.52
C SER A 184 -9.91 -10.03 -2.58
N GLU A 185 -10.88 -9.20 -2.17
CA GLU A 185 -12.30 -9.49 -2.41
C GLU A 185 -12.71 -9.15 -3.85
N GLY A 186 -11.96 -8.28 -4.53
CA GLY A 186 -12.09 -7.98 -5.96
C GLY A 186 -11.11 -8.79 -6.81
N ASN A 187 -10.73 -8.22 -7.95
CA ASN A 187 -9.82 -8.85 -8.89
C ASN A 187 -8.35 -8.60 -8.53
N ILE A 188 -7.49 -9.56 -8.86
CA ILE A 188 -6.03 -9.37 -8.86
C ILE A 188 -5.58 -9.31 -10.32
N SER A 189 -5.08 -8.15 -10.76
CA SER A 189 -4.58 -7.91 -12.11
C SER A 189 -3.11 -7.53 -12.09
N ILE A 190 -2.27 -8.23 -12.84
CA ILE A 190 -0.82 -8.06 -12.82
C ILE A 190 -0.28 -8.20 -14.23
N GLU A 191 0.53 -7.22 -14.68
CA GLU A 191 1.24 -7.32 -15.95
C GLU A 191 2.56 -8.11 -15.80
N GLY A 192 3.19 -8.03 -14.62
CA GLY A 192 4.41 -8.78 -14.27
C GLY A 192 4.14 -10.16 -13.68
N ASN A 193 4.97 -10.56 -12.72
CA ASN A 193 4.90 -11.86 -12.05
C ASN A 193 4.41 -11.73 -10.60
N ILE A 194 3.72 -12.75 -10.09
CA ILE A 194 3.49 -12.94 -8.66
C ILE A 194 4.62 -13.80 -8.09
N LEU A 195 5.33 -13.26 -7.10
CA LEU A 195 6.38 -13.97 -6.38
C LEU A 195 5.94 -14.12 -4.92
N LEU A 196 5.61 -15.33 -4.50
CA LEU A 196 5.21 -15.66 -3.14
C LEU A 196 6.32 -16.47 -2.44
N ASN A 197 6.43 -16.40 -1.13
CA ASN A 197 7.42 -17.17 -0.37
C ASN A 197 6.82 -18.52 0.09
N LYS A 198 7.69 -19.49 0.29
CA LYS A 198 7.61 -20.89 0.82
C LYS A 198 6.28 -21.62 1.10
N LYS A 199 5.11 -21.00 1.17
CA LYS A 199 3.76 -21.63 1.18
C LYS A 199 2.75 -20.70 0.53
N PRO A 200 2.80 -20.52 -0.79
CA PRO A 200 1.90 -19.58 -1.44
C PRO A 200 0.47 -20.13 -1.41
N LEU A 201 -0.42 -19.30 -0.90
CA LEU A 201 -1.85 -19.40 -1.12
C LEU A 201 -2.19 -18.39 -2.21
N ILE A 202 -2.66 -18.85 -3.35
CA ILE A 202 -3.22 -18.00 -4.39
C ILE A 202 -4.73 -18.10 -4.27
N MET A 203 -5.40 -16.98 -4.17
CA MET A 203 -6.85 -16.90 -4.20
C MET A 203 -7.28 -16.16 -5.46
N ILE A 204 -8.21 -16.73 -6.19
CA ILE A 204 -8.83 -16.11 -7.35
C ILE A 204 -10.33 -16.08 -7.08
N SER A 205 -10.91 -14.86 -7.12
CA SER A 205 -12.33 -14.64 -6.88
C SER A 205 -13.10 -14.52 -8.19
N ASN A 206 -14.41 -14.75 -8.12
CA ASN A 206 -15.34 -14.54 -9.23
C ASN A 206 -15.03 -15.39 -10.47
N ILE A 207 -14.58 -16.65 -10.27
CA ILE A 207 -14.36 -17.59 -11.36
C ILE A 207 -15.37 -18.75 -11.33
N GLY A 208 -15.69 -19.21 -12.53
CA GLY A 208 -16.53 -20.38 -12.75
C GLY A 208 -17.99 -20.20 -12.34
N SER A 209 -18.71 -21.31 -12.33
CA SER A 209 -20.17 -21.32 -12.13
C SER A 209 -20.66 -20.85 -10.77
N ARG A 210 -19.80 -20.88 -9.74
CA ARG A 210 -20.15 -20.45 -8.39
C ARG A 210 -19.98 -18.96 -8.16
N ASN A 211 -19.17 -18.30 -9.02
CA ASN A 211 -18.78 -16.91 -8.83
C ASN A 211 -18.21 -16.62 -7.43
N GLU A 212 -17.51 -17.60 -6.85
CA GLU A 212 -16.91 -17.59 -5.52
C GLU A 212 -15.40 -17.60 -5.62
N SER A 213 -14.72 -17.48 -4.47
CA SER A 213 -13.26 -17.54 -4.40
C SER A 213 -12.76 -18.98 -4.44
N SER A 214 -11.77 -19.23 -5.28
CA SER A 214 -11.00 -20.48 -5.31
C SER A 214 -9.61 -20.25 -4.72
N PHE A 215 -9.17 -21.19 -3.89
CA PHE A 215 -7.90 -21.14 -3.17
C PHE A 215 -6.97 -22.22 -3.69
N PHE A 216 -5.74 -21.84 -4.05
CA PHE A 216 -4.71 -22.73 -4.53
C PHE A 216 -3.54 -22.74 -3.55
N TYR A 217 -3.33 -23.86 -2.88
CA TYR A 217 -2.26 -24.07 -1.90
C TYR A 217 -1.08 -24.75 -2.60
N LEU A 218 0.04 -24.06 -2.75
CA LEU A 218 1.24 -24.64 -3.31
C LEU A 218 2.05 -25.31 -2.18
N THR A 219 2.16 -26.63 -2.20
CA THR A 219 2.81 -27.43 -1.14
C THR A 219 4.01 -28.18 -1.68
N GLU A 220 5.05 -28.35 -0.86
CA GLU A 220 6.24 -29.12 -1.23
C GLU A 220 5.94 -30.63 -1.35
N GLU A 221 5.07 -31.15 -0.49
CA GLU A 221 4.77 -32.59 -0.39
C GLU A 221 3.67 -33.08 -1.34
N ASN A 222 2.61 -32.28 -1.50
CA ASN A 222 1.40 -32.67 -2.23
C ASN A 222 1.19 -31.90 -3.54
N GLY A 223 2.17 -31.08 -3.95
CA GLY A 223 2.03 -30.24 -5.13
C GLY A 223 1.00 -29.12 -4.92
N ILE A 224 0.10 -28.94 -5.87
CA ILE A 224 -0.93 -27.89 -5.81
C ILE A 224 -2.24 -28.49 -5.30
N MET A 225 -2.71 -28.03 -4.14
CA MET A 225 -4.03 -28.37 -3.59
C MET A 225 -5.02 -27.26 -3.87
N VAL A 226 -6.26 -27.57 -4.23
CA VAL A 226 -7.31 -26.63 -4.60
C VAL A 226 -8.49 -26.75 -3.65
N ARG A 227 -8.97 -25.60 -3.15
CA ARG A 227 -10.26 -25.46 -2.48
C ARG A 227 -11.16 -24.54 -3.29
N CYS A 228 -12.29 -25.08 -3.77
CA CYS A 228 -13.31 -24.36 -4.50
C CYS A 228 -14.68 -24.69 -3.89
N GLY A 229 -15.24 -23.81 -3.08
CA GLY A 229 -16.43 -24.09 -2.27
C GLY A 229 -16.20 -25.27 -1.32
N CYS A 230 -17.00 -26.32 -1.44
CA CYS A 230 -16.88 -27.56 -0.67
C CYS A 230 -15.84 -28.54 -1.23
N TYR A 231 -15.32 -28.31 -2.43
CA TYR A 231 -14.32 -29.17 -3.05
C TYR A 231 -12.93 -28.90 -2.47
N PHE A 232 -12.18 -29.95 -2.13
CA PHE A 232 -10.80 -29.85 -1.70
C PHE A 232 -10.03 -31.08 -2.16
N ASP A 233 -9.10 -30.92 -3.12
CA ASP A 233 -8.25 -32.00 -3.66
C ASP A 233 -7.05 -31.40 -4.41
N SER A 234 -6.23 -32.24 -5.07
CA SER A 234 -5.16 -31.82 -5.94
C SER A 234 -5.68 -31.06 -7.17
N ILE A 235 -4.81 -30.21 -7.75
CA ILE A 235 -5.17 -29.45 -8.96
C ILE A 235 -5.49 -30.38 -10.14
N ASP A 236 -4.86 -31.56 -10.23
CA ASP A 236 -5.12 -32.50 -11.30
C ASP A 236 -6.50 -33.15 -11.16
N ASN A 237 -6.89 -33.54 -9.94
CA ASN A 237 -8.24 -34.03 -9.67
C ASN A 237 -9.29 -32.92 -9.84
N PHE A 238 -8.95 -31.67 -9.49
CA PHE A 238 -9.82 -30.52 -9.75
C PHE A 238 -10.03 -30.29 -11.25
N GLU A 239 -8.98 -30.41 -12.07
CA GLU A 239 -9.07 -30.30 -13.53
C GLU A 239 -10.00 -31.37 -14.13
N ILE A 240 -9.87 -32.61 -13.67
CA ILE A 240 -10.76 -33.71 -14.08
C ILE A 240 -12.21 -33.36 -13.69
N LYS A 241 -12.42 -32.93 -12.46
CA LYS A 241 -13.76 -32.59 -11.97
C LYS A 241 -14.40 -31.42 -12.71
N VAL A 242 -13.63 -30.42 -13.09
CA VAL A 242 -14.10 -29.30 -13.93
C VAL A 242 -14.59 -29.81 -15.29
N LYS A 243 -13.82 -30.67 -15.95
CA LYS A 243 -14.19 -31.26 -17.25
C LYS A 243 -15.43 -32.13 -17.14
N GLU A 244 -15.57 -32.94 -16.07
CA GLU A 244 -16.75 -33.76 -15.83
C GLU A 244 -18.04 -32.94 -15.62
N VAL A 245 -17.95 -31.82 -14.88
CA VAL A 245 -19.13 -31.06 -14.45
C VAL A 245 -19.53 -29.99 -15.46
N HIS A 246 -18.56 -29.40 -16.14
CA HIS A 246 -18.77 -28.23 -16.99
C HIS A 246 -18.58 -28.53 -18.49
N GLU A 247 -18.09 -29.74 -18.83
CA GLU A 247 -17.82 -30.12 -20.24
C GLU A 247 -16.98 -29.03 -20.96
N ASP A 248 -17.54 -28.39 -22.00
CA ASP A 248 -16.85 -27.36 -22.80
C ASP A 248 -17.51 -25.98 -22.67
N ASN A 249 -18.25 -25.72 -21.59
CA ASN A 249 -18.89 -24.42 -21.42
C ASN A 249 -17.92 -23.31 -20.98
N GLN A 250 -18.43 -22.07 -20.89
CA GLN A 250 -17.59 -20.91 -20.48
C GLN A 250 -16.95 -21.08 -19.09
N PHE A 251 -17.63 -21.75 -18.16
CA PHE A 251 -17.11 -21.97 -16.81
C PHE A 251 -15.96 -22.97 -16.79
N ALA A 252 -16.01 -23.99 -17.66
CA ALA A 252 -14.87 -24.88 -17.88
C ALA A 252 -13.65 -24.08 -18.33
N ASN A 253 -13.79 -23.20 -19.31
CA ASN A 253 -12.71 -22.39 -19.84
C ASN A 253 -12.11 -21.48 -18.77
N GLU A 254 -12.92 -20.84 -17.93
CA GLU A 254 -12.44 -19.99 -16.84
C GLU A 254 -11.60 -20.79 -15.83
N TYR A 255 -12.09 -21.95 -15.39
CA TYR A 255 -11.34 -22.80 -14.48
C TYR A 255 -10.08 -23.38 -15.11
N LEU A 256 -10.13 -23.87 -16.35
CA LEU A 256 -9.00 -24.50 -17.03
C LEU A 256 -7.88 -23.51 -17.32
N ASN A 257 -8.20 -22.28 -17.74
CA ASN A 257 -7.23 -21.21 -17.92
C ASN A 257 -6.54 -20.86 -16.58
N THR A 258 -7.33 -20.81 -15.51
CA THR A 258 -6.81 -20.58 -14.16
C THR A 258 -5.88 -21.72 -13.72
N ILE A 259 -6.29 -22.98 -13.91
CA ILE A 259 -5.48 -24.17 -13.59
C ILE A 259 -4.15 -24.15 -14.34
N GLU A 260 -4.17 -23.86 -15.65
CA GLU A 260 -2.96 -23.75 -16.47
C GLU A 260 -2.01 -22.67 -15.95
N TYR A 261 -2.55 -21.49 -15.63
CA TYR A 261 -1.79 -20.41 -15.05
C TYR A 261 -1.13 -20.80 -13.72
N ILE A 262 -1.89 -21.41 -12.82
CA ILE A 262 -1.39 -21.84 -11.50
C ILE A 262 -0.31 -22.92 -11.64
N LYS A 263 -0.47 -23.89 -12.55
CA LYS A 263 0.54 -24.90 -12.84
C LYS A 263 1.85 -24.28 -13.36
N LYS A 264 1.78 -23.32 -14.29
CA LYS A 264 2.95 -22.59 -14.78
C LYS A 264 3.66 -21.81 -13.65
N MET A 265 2.89 -21.17 -12.79
CA MET A 265 3.41 -20.47 -11.60
C MET A 265 4.15 -21.45 -10.67
N TYR A 266 3.62 -22.61 -10.41
CA TYR A 266 4.23 -23.62 -9.54
C TYR A 266 5.57 -24.14 -10.10
N GLU A 267 5.64 -24.41 -11.40
CA GLU A 267 6.90 -24.82 -12.03
C GLU A 267 7.96 -23.71 -12.00
N TYR A 268 7.57 -22.47 -12.20
CA TYR A 268 8.46 -21.34 -12.04
C TYR A 268 9.01 -21.25 -10.61
N TYR A 269 8.19 -21.47 -9.59
CA TYR A 269 8.63 -21.53 -8.20
C TYR A 269 9.69 -22.60 -7.96
N LYS A 270 9.46 -23.81 -8.42
CA LYS A 270 10.44 -24.90 -8.30
C LYS A 270 11.78 -24.55 -8.94
N SER A 271 11.75 -23.86 -10.09
CA SER A 271 12.98 -23.49 -10.80
C SER A 271 13.84 -22.46 -10.04
N ILE A 272 13.21 -21.60 -9.22
CA ILE A 272 13.94 -20.59 -8.39
C ILE A 272 14.52 -21.25 -7.12
N GLU A 273 13.85 -22.21 -6.53
CA GLU A 273 14.34 -22.90 -5.30
C GLU A 273 15.56 -23.78 -5.58
N VAL A 274 15.72 -24.29 -6.77
CA VAL A 274 16.87 -25.12 -7.18
C VAL A 274 18.15 -24.28 -7.38
N GLN A 275 18.04 -22.94 -7.50
CA GLN A 275 19.18 -22.02 -7.71
C GLN A 275 19.73 -21.39 -6.41
N LYS A 276 19.23 -21.78 -5.24
CA LYS A 276 19.72 -21.38 -3.92
C LYS A 276 20.43 -22.52 -3.20
#